data_688a1b1a19124f2ddcc99116855ab514
#
_entry.id   688a1b1a19124f2ddcc99116855ab514
#
_cell.length_a   1.000
_cell.length_b   1.000
_cell.length_c   1.000
_cell.angle_alpha   90.00
_cell.angle_beta   90.00
_cell.angle_gamma   90.00
#
_symmetry.space_group_name_H-M   'P 1'
#
loop_
_entity.id
_entity.type
_entity.pdbx_description
1 polymer ?
#
loop_
_entity_poly.entity_id
_entity_poly.type
_entity_poly.pdbx_seq_one_letter_code
_entity_poly.pdbx_strand_id
1 'polypeptide(L)'
;MSNLTFNIPDSLLAKEATEILREYSSDLLFNHSVRVYLFAAEQGRQQKLRFDAELLYVAAAFHDLGLSKKFSSQNERFEVDGANAARQFLSAHNLPQEQVQTVWEAIALHTTPGIP
;
A
#
# COMPACT_ATOMS: atom_id res chain seq x y z
N MET A 1 0.24 -11.71 -22.09
CA MET A 1 -0.44 -11.44 -20.86
C MET A 1 0.51 -11.53 -19.69
N SER A 2 0.41 -10.59 -18.80
CA SER A 2 1.33 -10.53 -17.68
C SER A 2 0.88 -11.49 -16.57
N ASN A 3 1.80 -12.30 -16.09
CA ASN A 3 1.52 -13.16 -14.95
C ASN A 3 1.45 -12.37 -13.65
N LEU A 4 1.87 -11.11 -13.68
CA LEU A 4 1.87 -10.29 -12.48
C LEU A 4 0.47 -10.09 -11.93
N THR A 5 -0.52 -9.96 -12.81
CA THR A 5 -1.89 -9.72 -12.37
C THR A 5 -2.47 -10.89 -11.59
N PHE A 6 -1.95 -12.09 -11.79
CA PHE A 6 -2.47 -13.25 -11.07
C PHE A 6 -2.03 -13.31 -9.63
N ASN A 7 -1.02 -12.53 -9.26
CA ASN A 7 -0.50 -12.55 -7.91
C ASN A 7 -1.04 -11.41 -7.06
N ILE A 8 -1.87 -10.55 -7.65
CA ILE A 8 -2.48 -9.44 -6.93
C ILE A 8 -3.81 -9.92 -6.36
N PRO A 9 -4.11 -9.62 -5.10
CA PRO A 9 -5.41 -9.99 -4.54
C PRO A 9 -6.55 -9.41 -5.39
N ASP A 10 -7.64 -10.16 -5.52
CA ASP A 10 -8.74 -9.75 -6.37
C ASP A 10 -10.02 -9.45 -5.59
N SER A 11 -9.90 -9.20 -4.29
CA SER A 11 -11.02 -8.80 -3.48
C SER A 11 -11.51 -7.41 -3.87
N LEU A 12 -12.71 -7.06 -3.41
CA LEU A 12 -13.21 -5.72 -3.63
C LEU A 12 -12.29 -4.67 -3.03
N LEU A 13 -11.75 -4.94 -1.85
CA LEU A 13 -10.82 -4.03 -1.20
C LEU A 13 -9.60 -3.77 -2.08
N ALA A 14 -9.00 -4.83 -2.61
CA ALA A 14 -7.82 -4.69 -3.46
C ALA A 14 -8.15 -3.99 -4.76
N LYS A 15 -9.32 -4.27 -5.34
CA LYS A 15 -9.72 -3.62 -6.59
C LYS A 15 -9.91 -2.12 -6.39
N GLU A 16 -10.53 -1.72 -5.29
CA GLU A 16 -10.72 -0.30 -5.02
C GLU A 16 -9.40 0.41 -4.74
N ALA A 17 -8.49 -0.25 -4.03
CA ALA A 17 -7.16 0.32 -3.83
C ALA A 17 -6.44 0.51 -5.16
N THR A 18 -6.57 -0.46 -6.07
CA THR A 18 -5.98 -0.36 -7.40
C THR A 18 -6.54 0.83 -8.17
N GLU A 19 -7.86 1.04 -8.09
CA GLU A 19 -8.48 2.15 -8.79
C GLU A 19 -7.98 3.49 -8.28
N ILE A 20 -7.85 3.62 -6.97
CA ILE A 20 -7.31 4.85 -6.39
C ILE A 20 -5.88 5.07 -6.86
N LEU A 21 -5.08 4.02 -6.82
CA LEU A 21 -3.70 4.13 -7.24
C LEU A 21 -3.60 4.56 -8.72
N ARG A 22 -4.42 3.97 -9.59
CA ARG A 22 -4.42 4.36 -11.00
C ARG A 22 -4.85 5.80 -11.20
N GLU A 23 -5.86 6.23 -10.45
CA GLU A 23 -6.42 7.56 -10.65
C GLU A 23 -5.47 8.65 -10.22
N TYR A 24 -4.74 8.44 -9.13
CA TYR A 24 -3.97 9.50 -8.50
C TYR A 24 -2.46 9.35 -8.62
N SER A 25 -1.97 8.37 -9.37
CA SER A 25 -0.54 8.21 -9.58
C SER A 25 -0.22 8.07 -11.06
N SER A 26 1.05 8.29 -11.39
CA SER A 26 1.53 8.08 -12.74
C SER A 26 1.67 6.59 -13.02
N ASP A 27 1.81 6.24 -14.31
CA ASP A 27 2.07 4.84 -14.68
C ASP A 27 3.34 4.33 -14.01
N LEU A 28 4.36 5.18 -13.93
CA LEU A 28 5.61 4.80 -13.30
C LEU A 28 5.39 4.46 -11.83
N LEU A 29 4.68 5.31 -11.12
CA LEU A 29 4.43 5.09 -9.70
C LEU A 29 3.52 3.88 -9.49
N PHE A 30 2.51 3.73 -10.35
CA PHE A 30 1.64 2.57 -10.28
C PHE A 30 2.44 1.28 -10.41
N ASN A 31 3.29 1.20 -11.44
CA ASN A 31 4.09 0.00 -11.67
C ASN A 31 5.06 -0.25 -10.53
N HIS A 32 5.62 0.81 -9.98
CA HIS A 32 6.52 0.69 -8.84
C HIS A 32 5.79 0.09 -7.64
N SER A 33 4.60 0.57 -7.35
CA SER A 33 3.84 0.08 -6.19
C SER A 33 3.46 -1.38 -6.33
N VAL A 34 3.07 -1.80 -7.54
CA VAL A 34 2.75 -3.21 -7.79
C VAL A 34 4.00 -4.08 -7.61
N ARG A 35 5.14 -3.62 -8.09
CA ARG A 35 6.38 -4.39 -7.93
C ARG A 35 6.78 -4.50 -6.47
N VAL A 36 6.60 -3.44 -5.71
CA VAL A 36 6.90 -3.48 -4.27
C VAL A 36 6.04 -4.56 -3.60
N TYR A 37 4.76 -4.61 -3.95
CA TYR A 37 3.90 -5.65 -3.39
C TYR A 37 4.38 -7.05 -3.77
N LEU A 38 4.66 -7.26 -5.06
CA LEU A 38 5.05 -8.59 -5.53
C LEU A 38 6.35 -9.04 -4.88
N PHE A 39 7.30 -8.11 -4.75
CA PHE A 39 8.58 -8.44 -4.11
C PHE A 39 8.37 -8.78 -2.63
N ALA A 40 7.59 -7.98 -1.92
CA ALA A 40 7.35 -8.21 -0.50
C ALA A 40 6.60 -9.52 -0.28
N ALA A 41 5.63 -9.82 -1.13
CA ALA A 41 4.88 -11.07 -1.01
C ALA A 41 5.78 -12.28 -1.25
N GLU A 42 6.67 -12.18 -2.23
CA GLU A 42 7.59 -13.27 -2.50
C GLU A 42 8.58 -13.46 -1.35
N GLN A 43 9.08 -12.37 -0.79
CA GLN A 43 9.96 -12.43 0.37
C GLN A 43 9.26 -13.12 1.53
N GLY A 44 8.00 -12.76 1.77
CA GLY A 44 7.23 -13.38 2.84
C GLY A 44 7.06 -14.88 2.64
N ARG A 45 6.78 -15.29 1.40
CA ARG A 45 6.61 -16.70 1.10
C ARG A 45 7.92 -17.47 1.29
N GLN A 46 9.04 -16.91 0.83
CA GLN A 46 10.34 -17.58 0.96
C GLN A 46 10.75 -17.74 2.42
N GLN A 47 10.39 -16.79 3.25
CA GLN A 47 10.69 -16.84 4.68
C GLN A 47 9.62 -17.58 5.46
N LYS A 48 8.59 -18.05 4.78
CA LYS A 48 7.46 -18.77 5.39
C LYS A 48 6.76 -17.95 6.44
N LEU A 49 6.70 -16.64 6.21
CA LEU A 49 6.01 -15.72 7.11
C LEU A 49 4.52 -15.72 6.80
N ARG A 50 3.72 -15.56 7.82
CA ARG A 50 2.31 -15.33 7.64
C ARG A 50 2.08 -13.85 7.38
N PHE A 51 1.26 -13.55 6.39
CA PHE A 51 0.88 -12.18 6.13
C PHE A 51 -0.49 -12.17 5.47
N ASP A 52 -1.18 -11.05 5.63
CA ASP A 52 -2.46 -10.81 4.97
C ASP A 52 -2.16 -10.15 3.64
N ALA A 53 -2.41 -10.88 2.55
CA ALA A 53 -2.06 -10.38 1.22
C ALA A 53 -2.82 -9.11 0.87
N GLU A 54 -4.07 -8.98 1.31
CA GLU A 54 -4.85 -7.78 1.03
C GLU A 54 -4.28 -6.56 1.73
N LEU A 55 -3.92 -6.71 3.00
CA LEU A 55 -3.35 -5.60 3.74
C LEU A 55 -1.99 -5.23 3.21
N LEU A 56 -1.19 -6.22 2.83
CA LEU A 56 0.10 -5.96 2.23
C LEU A 56 -0.05 -5.18 0.92
N TYR A 57 -1.05 -5.57 0.11
CA TYR A 57 -1.29 -4.89 -1.16
C TYR A 57 -1.74 -3.44 -0.92
N VAL A 58 -2.64 -3.21 0.04
CA VAL A 58 -3.06 -1.85 0.36
C VAL A 58 -1.87 -1.03 0.84
N ALA A 59 -1.03 -1.59 1.70
CA ALA A 59 0.15 -0.88 2.16
C ALA A 59 1.05 -0.50 0.99
N ALA A 60 1.29 -1.44 0.06
CA ALA A 60 2.12 -1.15 -1.10
C ALA A 60 1.49 -0.10 -2.00
N ALA A 61 0.16 -0.18 -2.21
CA ALA A 61 -0.54 0.76 -3.08
C ALA A 61 -0.48 2.18 -2.52
N PHE A 62 -0.58 2.33 -1.22
CA PHE A 62 -0.63 3.66 -0.62
C PHE A 62 0.72 4.20 -0.18
N HIS A 63 1.77 3.38 -0.16
CA HIS A 63 3.02 3.82 0.47
C HIS A 63 3.64 5.06 -0.18
N ASP A 64 3.48 5.24 -1.48
CA ASP A 64 3.99 6.42 -2.17
C ASP A 64 2.89 7.36 -2.64
N LEU A 65 1.63 7.07 -2.29
CA LEU A 65 0.51 7.87 -2.76
C LEU A 65 0.53 9.28 -2.15
N GLY A 66 1.23 9.44 -1.03
CA GLY A 66 1.42 10.76 -0.45
C GLY A 66 2.20 11.71 -1.33
N LEU A 67 2.89 11.19 -2.36
CA LEU A 67 3.57 12.03 -3.34
C LEU A 67 2.61 12.65 -4.34
N SER A 68 1.38 12.14 -4.44
CA SER A 68 0.41 12.67 -5.40
C SER A 68 -0.20 13.97 -4.88
N LYS A 69 -0.68 14.80 -5.82
CA LYS A 69 -1.31 16.06 -5.43
C LYS A 69 -2.54 15.86 -4.56
N LYS A 70 -3.28 14.78 -4.80
CA LYS A 70 -4.51 14.53 -4.07
C LYS A 70 -4.24 14.31 -2.59
N PHE A 71 -3.17 13.60 -2.26
CA PHE A 71 -2.94 13.15 -0.90
C PHE A 71 -1.80 13.87 -0.18
N SER A 72 -0.99 14.67 -0.90
CA SER A 72 0.11 15.36 -0.25
C SER A 72 -0.39 16.51 0.61
N SER A 73 0.34 16.80 1.67
CA SER A 73 0.09 17.96 2.50
C SER A 73 1.37 18.74 2.66
N GLN A 74 1.27 19.96 3.21
CA GLN A 74 2.44 20.79 3.45
C GLN A 74 3.05 20.55 4.83
N ASN A 75 2.34 19.85 5.68
CA ASN A 75 2.71 19.73 7.09
C ASN A 75 3.33 18.39 7.44
N GLU A 76 3.18 17.38 6.58
CA GLU A 76 3.66 16.04 6.88
C GLU A 76 4.57 15.53 5.78
N ARG A 77 5.41 14.57 6.14
CA ARG A 77 6.19 13.85 5.13
C ARG A 77 5.23 13.05 4.26
N PHE A 78 5.64 12.76 3.02
CA PHE A 78 4.77 12.05 2.11
C PHE A 78 4.38 10.66 2.64
N GLU A 79 5.26 10.03 3.42
CA GLU A 79 4.96 8.71 3.99
C GLU A 79 3.78 8.81 4.94
N VAL A 80 3.72 9.86 5.73
CA VAL A 80 2.62 10.06 6.66
C VAL A 80 1.34 10.38 5.89
N ASP A 81 1.43 11.18 4.84
CA ASP A 81 0.27 11.46 4.01
C ASP A 81 -0.28 10.19 3.38
N GLY A 82 0.58 9.32 2.87
CA GLY A 82 0.16 8.03 2.33
C GLY A 82 -0.46 7.14 3.40
N ALA A 83 0.15 7.12 4.58
CA ALA A 83 -0.37 6.33 5.69
C ALA A 83 -1.76 6.81 6.11
N ASN A 84 -1.95 8.13 6.16
CA ASN A 84 -3.25 8.68 6.53
C ASN A 84 -4.31 8.37 5.48
N ALA A 85 -3.94 8.40 4.20
CA ALA A 85 -4.86 8.02 3.14
C ALA A 85 -5.28 6.56 3.27
N ALA A 86 -4.32 5.69 3.58
CA ALA A 86 -4.63 4.28 3.79
C ALA A 86 -5.55 4.08 5.00
N ARG A 87 -5.31 4.83 6.08
CA ARG A 87 -6.16 4.76 7.26
C ARG A 87 -7.60 5.10 6.92
N GLN A 88 -7.82 6.17 6.17
CA GLN A 88 -9.16 6.56 5.78
C GLN A 88 -9.81 5.49 4.90
N PHE A 89 -9.05 4.96 3.96
CA PHE A 89 -9.55 3.94 3.05
C PHE A 89 -9.97 2.68 3.82
N LEU A 90 -9.10 2.19 4.69
CA LEU A 90 -9.38 0.96 5.43
C LEU A 90 -10.49 1.14 6.44
N SER A 91 -10.54 2.31 7.09
CA SER A 91 -11.60 2.58 8.04
C SER A 91 -12.95 2.68 7.36
N ALA A 92 -12.99 3.22 6.15
CA ALA A 92 -14.22 3.27 5.37
C ALA A 92 -14.72 1.88 4.99
N HIS A 93 -13.82 0.91 4.94
CA HIS A 93 -14.17 -0.49 4.68
C HIS A 93 -14.40 -1.28 5.97
N ASN A 94 -14.46 -0.61 7.10
CA ASN A 94 -14.80 -1.21 8.39
C ASN A 94 -13.82 -2.26 8.87
N LEU A 95 -12.54 -2.12 8.53
CA LEU A 95 -11.53 -3.05 9.01
C LEU A 95 -11.21 -2.77 10.48
N PRO A 96 -10.81 -3.80 11.24
CA PRO A 96 -10.44 -3.60 12.64
C PRO A 96 -9.33 -2.57 12.80
N GLN A 97 -9.42 -1.75 13.83
CA GLN A 97 -8.45 -0.69 14.07
C GLN A 97 -7.04 -1.23 14.24
N GLU A 98 -6.90 -2.41 14.78
CA GLU A 98 -5.59 -3.06 14.93
C GLU A 98 -4.92 -3.25 13.57
N GLN A 99 -5.69 -3.71 12.59
CA GLN A 99 -5.16 -3.90 11.24
C GLN A 99 -4.89 -2.56 10.56
N VAL A 100 -5.77 -1.59 10.76
CA VAL A 100 -5.58 -0.25 10.20
C VAL A 100 -4.28 0.35 10.73
N GLN A 101 -4.04 0.22 12.04
CA GLN A 101 -2.83 0.76 12.64
C GLN A 101 -1.58 0.06 12.12
N THR A 102 -1.65 -1.25 11.92
CA THR A 102 -0.50 -2.00 11.39
C THR A 102 -0.13 -1.49 10.00
N VAL A 103 -1.12 -1.26 9.14
CA VAL A 103 -0.86 -0.74 7.79
C VAL A 103 -0.31 0.68 7.89
N TRP A 104 -0.88 1.51 8.76
CA TRP A 104 -0.42 2.88 8.93
C TRP A 104 1.06 2.93 9.31
N GLU A 105 1.45 2.11 10.28
CA GLU A 105 2.84 2.08 10.71
C GLU A 105 3.77 1.58 9.62
N ALA A 106 3.33 0.57 8.88
CA ALA A 106 4.15 0.04 7.79
C ALA A 106 4.45 1.12 6.74
N ILE A 107 3.46 1.94 6.43
CA ILE A 107 3.63 2.99 5.43
C ILE A 107 4.43 4.16 6.00
N ALA A 108 4.02 4.63 7.17
CA ALA A 108 4.62 5.85 7.73
C ALA A 108 6.09 5.69 8.04
N LEU A 109 6.54 4.47 8.31
CA LEU A 109 7.90 4.22 8.76
C LEU A 109 8.78 3.59 7.68
N HIS A 110 8.27 3.38 6.47
CA HIS A 110 9.03 2.59 5.49
C HIS A 110 10.30 3.28 5.01
N THR A 111 10.40 4.61 5.12
CA THR A 111 11.62 5.32 4.73
C THR A 111 12.42 5.79 5.94
N THR A 112 12.05 5.36 7.14
CA THR A 112 12.78 5.76 8.35
C THR A 112 14.19 5.19 8.30
N PRO A 113 15.22 6.02 8.58
CA PRO A 113 16.59 5.51 8.56
C PRO A 113 16.76 4.31 9.46
N GLY A 114 17.49 3.31 8.96
CA GLY A 114 17.71 2.08 9.70
C GLY A 114 16.69 0.99 9.41
N ILE A 115 15.66 1.29 8.64
CA ILE A 115 14.67 0.30 8.22
C ILE A 115 14.94 -0.01 6.75
N PRO A 116 15.31 -1.24 6.44
CA PRO A 116 15.63 -1.62 5.06
C PRO A 116 14.48 -1.45 4.11
#